data_08c5ce347fca5ce37f20ffa8ff862e32
#
_entry.id   08c5ce347fca5ce37f20ffa8ff862e32
#
_cell.length_a   1.000
_cell.length_b   1.000
_cell.length_c   1.000
_cell.angle_alpha   90.00
_cell.angle_beta   90.00
_cell.angle_gamma   90.00
#
_symmetry.space_group_name_H-M   'P 1'
#
loop_
_entity.id
_entity.type
_entity.pdbx_description
1 polymer ?
#
loop_
_entity_poly.entity_id
_entity_poly.type
_entity_poly.pdbx_seq_one_letter_code
_entity_poly.pdbx_strand_id
1 'polypeptide(L)'
;MKDLINKVHKADSINFLKKINDETIDLIVTSPPYWNAVEYEKNKNFTYEKYLKFLLNVWTECERILKPNSKLVINTPILPIPQDIIKQDTRHIKNINNDIEKTILENLNLNLFSLYIWQKQTSKLMFGSYPYPGNLLENNTIEFINVYSKKGKSKKKPDYVKEVNKIKQKEWTDLIQQVWFMYPQDVKRLKNHPAPFPEKLPARLIKMFTYGATRSFEGDIVLDPFVGTGTTCVVAKKMKRRFIGIDNEHSYIEYAKGRIYAAKEGEPVNYLVGNSKHLSKEDLNELQHEINHSYKKKTSEEDKTKIGEKNKQRTFGRKVSNGKKTQSKLF
;
A
#
# COMPACT_ATOMS: atom_id res chain seq x y z
N MET A 1 5.28 14.84 -19.66
CA MET A 1 5.35 14.67 -18.18
C MET A 1 4.23 15.35 -17.42
N LYS A 2 3.98 16.66 -17.63
CA LYS A 2 2.89 17.36 -16.88
C LYS A 2 1.53 16.66 -16.98
N ASP A 3 1.20 16.12 -18.16
CA ASP A 3 -0.08 15.44 -18.39
C ASP A 3 -0.22 14.07 -17.70
N LEU A 4 0.88 13.48 -17.21
CA LEU A 4 0.90 12.20 -16.52
C LEU A 4 0.78 12.33 -15.00
N ILE A 5 1.17 13.48 -14.46
CA ILE A 5 1.26 13.73 -13.00
C ILE A 5 -0.14 13.97 -12.41
N ASN A 6 -0.32 13.54 -11.15
CA ASN A 6 -1.56 13.63 -10.37
C ASN A 6 -2.75 12.88 -11.01
N LYS A 7 -2.43 11.77 -11.69
CA LYS A 7 -3.42 10.91 -12.35
C LYS A 7 -3.13 9.43 -12.12
N VAL A 8 -4.18 8.63 -12.28
CA VAL A 8 -4.07 7.18 -12.44
C VAL A 8 -4.44 6.80 -13.87
N HIS A 9 -3.69 5.87 -14.43
CA HIS A 9 -3.73 5.53 -15.86
C HIS A 9 -4.05 4.05 -16.05
N LYS A 10 -5.06 3.75 -16.90
CA LYS A 10 -5.31 2.40 -17.37
C LYS A 10 -4.30 2.07 -18.47
N ALA A 11 -3.31 1.26 -18.14
CA ALA A 11 -2.26 0.86 -19.07
C ALA A 11 -1.49 -0.37 -18.59
N ASP A 12 -0.82 -1.05 -19.49
CA ASP A 12 0.27 -1.96 -19.16
C ASP A 12 1.43 -1.18 -18.54
N SER A 13 1.94 -1.67 -17.40
CA SER A 13 2.95 -0.96 -16.61
C SER A 13 4.23 -0.72 -17.40
N ILE A 14 4.77 -1.74 -18.09
CA ILE A 14 6.03 -1.62 -18.83
C ILE A 14 5.90 -0.59 -19.96
N ASN A 15 4.82 -0.67 -20.74
CA ASN A 15 4.59 0.25 -21.86
C ASN A 15 4.34 1.68 -21.41
N PHE A 16 3.74 1.86 -20.24
CA PHE A 16 3.51 3.19 -19.68
C PHE A 16 4.79 3.79 -19.08
N LEU A 17 5.57 3.00 -18.32
CA LEU A 17 6.82 3.46 -17.71
C LEU A 17 7.81 3.98 -18.76
N LYS A 18 7.88 3.37 -19.94
CA LYS A 18 8.70 3.84 -21.08
C LYS A 18 8.39 5.28 -21.54
N LYS A 19 7.19 5.82 -21.23
CA LYS A 19 6.80 7.20 -21.54
C LYS A 19 7.31 8.22 -20.52
N ILE A 20 7.80 7.75 -19.38
CA ILE A 20 8.35 8.59 -18.31
C ILE A 20 9.83 8.82 -18.59
N ASN A 21 10.27 10.07 -18.50
CA ASN A 21 11.68 10.42 -18.70
C ASN A 21 12.56 9.82 -17.60
N ASP A 22 13.83 9.59 -17.93
CA ASP A 22 14.83 9.12 -16.99
C ASP A 22 14.94 10.07 -15.78
N GLU A 23 15.27 9.53 -14.64
CA GLU A 23 15.59 10.27 -13.42
C GLU A 23 14.54 11.32 -13.02
N THR A 24 13.26 10.96 -13.16
CA THR A 24 12.13 11.86 -12.89
C THR A 24 11.46 11.57 -11.55
N ILE A 25 11.42 10.32 -11.11
CA ILE A 25 10.64 9.86 -9.96
C ILE A 25 11.48 9.89 -8.68
N ASP A 26 10.88 10.38 -7.59
CA ASP A 26 11.54 10.51 -6.29
C ASP A 26 11.31 9.28 -5.40
N LEU A 27 10.18 8.57 -5.56
CA LEU A 27 9.86 7.37 -4.79
C LEU A 27 8.90 6.48 -5.59
N ILE A 28 9.18 5.17 -5.59
CA ILE A 28 8.23 4.16 -6.06
C ILE A 28 7.83 3.31 -4.86
N VAL A 29 6.51 3.14 -4.64
CA VAL A 29 5.95 2.27 -3.60
C VAL A 29 4.90 1.39 -4.23
N THR A 30 5.08 0.08 -4.15
CA THR A 30 4.19 -0.86 -4.81
C THR A 30 4.12 -2.21 -4.13
N SER A 31 3.05 -2.95 -4.43
CA SER A 31 2.92 -4.38 -4.20
C SER A 31 2.59 -5.02 -5.55
N PRO A 32 3.51 -5.78 -6.15
CA PRO A 32 3.25 -6.38 -7.45
C PRO A 32 2.14 -7.42 -7.38
N PRO A 33 1.47 -7.75 -8.49
CA PRO A 33 0.52 -8.86 -8.52
C PRO A 33 1.24 -10.14 -8.09
N TYR A 34 0.63 -10.89 -7.16
CA TYR A 34 1.23 -12.13 -6.66
C TYR A 34 0.97 -13.27 -7.64
N TRP A 35 1.97 -14.11 -7.85
CA TRP A 35 1.96 -15.18 -8.86
C TRP A 35 0.72 -16.10 -8.81
N ASN A 36 0.21 -16.40 -7.61
CA ASN A 36 -0.94 -17.29 -7.42
C ASN A 36 -2.27 -16.55 -7.08
N ALA A 37 -2.27 -15.21 -7.02
CA ALA A 37 -3.45 -14.42 -6.66
C ALA A 37 -4.16 -13.82 -7.87
N VAL A 38 -3.60 -13.93 -9.07
CA VAL A 38 -4.14 -13.35 -10.29
C VAL A 38 -4.50 -14.48 -11.27
N GLU A 39 -5.53 -14.27 -12.08
CA GLU A 39 -6.01 -15.20 -13.12
C GLU A 39 -4.94 -15.69 -14.14
N TYR A 40 -3.67 -15.36 -13.93
CA TYR A 40 -2.53 -15.92 -14.66
C TYR A 40 -2.47 -17.46 -14.57
N GLU A 41 -3.06 -18.06 -13.51
CA GLU A 41 -3.18 -19.52 -13.39
C GLU A 41 -4.07 -20.16 -14.45
N LYS A 42 -5.03 -19.42 -15.01
CA LYS A 42 -5.84 -19.90 -16.14
C LYS A 42 -5.00 -20.05 -17.42
N ASN A 43 -3.86 -19.38 -17.49
CA ASN A 43 -2.90 -19.53 -18.58
C ASN A 43 -1.80 -20.49 -18.17
N LYS A 44 -1.98 -21.81 -18.45
CA LYS A 44 -1.00 -22.87 -18.17
C LYS A 44 0.43 -22.61 -18.69
N ASN A 45 0.62 -21.58 -19.52
CA ASN A 45 1.89 -21.17 -20.09
C ASN A 45 2.61 -20.06 -19.30
N PHE A 46 2.02 -19.52 -18.22
CA PHE A 46 2.64 -18.47 -17.41
C PHE A 46 3.34 -19.08 -16.19
N THR A 47 4.59 -19.54 -16.40
CA THR A 47 5.41 -20.16 -15.34
C THR A 47 5.94 -19.13 -14.34
N TYR A 48 6.43 -19.61 -13.19
CA TYR A 48 7.03 -18.74 -12.17
C TYR A 48 8.25 -17.96 -12.70
N GLU A 49 9.05 -18.57 -13.56
CA GLU A 49 10.19 -17.91 -14.21
C GLU A 49 9.74 -16.78 -15.13
N LYS A 50 8.66 -16.99 -15.88
CA LYS A 50 8.06 -15.91 -16.70
C LYS A 50 7.52 -14.77 -15.85
N TYR A 51 6.95 -15.08 -14.68
CA TYR A 51 6.52 -14.08 -13.72
C TYR A 51 7.70 -13.25 -13.22
N LEU A 52 8.80 -13.86 -12.77
CA LEU A 52 9.99 -13.15 -12.34
C LEU A 52 10.59 -12.29 -13.45
N LYS A 53 10.63 -12.84 -14.70
CA LYS A 53 11.09 -12.09 -15.87
C LYS A 53 10.20 -10.88 -16.18
N PHE A 54 8.88 -11.03 -16.07
CA PHE A 54 7.94 -9.92 -16.22
C PHE A 54 8.23 -8.83 -15.17
N LEU A 55 8.38 -9.21 -13.92
CA LEU A 55 8.70 -8.27 -12.84
C LEU A 55 10.06 -7.60 -13.08
N LEU A 56 11.08 -8.33 -13.50
CA LEU A 56 12.39 -7.75 -13.83
C LEU A 56 12.27 -6.65 -14.89
N ASN A 57 11.49 -6.86 -15.94
CA ASN A 57 11.24 -5.83 -16.95
C ASN A 57 10.60 -4.57 -16.37
N VAL A 58 9.65 -4.72 -15.43
CA VAL A 58 9.06 -3.57 -14.71
C VAL A 58 10.11 -2.87 -13.85
N TRP A 59 10.91 -3.63 -13.08
CA TRP A 59 11.93 -3.06 -12.21
C TRP A 59 13.05 -2.37 -12.97
N THR A 60 13.39 -2.85 -14.17
CA THR A 60 14.36 -2.18 -15.09
C THR A 60 13.87 -0.77 -15.46
N GLU A 61 12.60 -0.64 -15.85
CA GLU A 61 12.02 0.68 -16.13
C GLU A 61 11.91 1.53 -14.87
N CYS A 62 11.55 0.93 -13.72
CA CYS A 62 11.54 1.62 -12.44
C CYS A 62 12.93 2.18 -12.07
N GLU A 63 14.00 1.40 -12.25
CA GLU A 63 15.35 1.88 -12.04
C GLU A 63 15.69 3.06 -12.96
N ARG A 64 15.37 2.96 -14.25
CA ARG A 64 15.65 4.00 -15.24
C ARG A 64 15.04 5.34 -14.84
N ILE A 65 13.75 5.33 -14.48
CA ILE A 65 12.99 6.56 -14.16
C ILE A 65 13.26 7.13 -12.77
N LEU A 66 13.81 6.32 -11.84
CA LEU A 66 14.19 6.79 -10.51
C LEU A 66 15.36 7.76 -10.58
N LYS A 67 15.31 8.85 -9.83
CA LYS A 67 16.45 9.75 -9.60
C LYS A 67 17.56 9.02 -8.83
N PRO A 68 18.82 9.43 -8.97
CA PRO A 68 19.92 8.92 -8.14
C PRO A 68 19.60 9.02 -6.65
N ASN A 69 19.90 7.98 -5.89
CA ASN A 69 19.59 7.80 -4.45
C ASN A 69 18.09 7.78 -4.08
N SER A 70 17.18 7.82 -5.05
CA SER A 70 15.76 7.60 -4.82
C SER A 70 15.43 6.13 -4.56
N LYS A 71 14.25 5.85 -4.04
CA LYS A 71 13.91 4.51 -3.51
C LYS A 71 12.83 3.82 -4.36
N LEU A 72 13.09 2.54 -4.62
CA LEU A 72 12.09 1.56 -5.03
C LEU A 72 11.69 0.74 -3.81
N VAL A 73 10.41 0.77 -3.44
CA VAL A 73 9.90 0.02 -2.30
C VAL A 73 8.90 -1.02 -2.80
N ILE A 74 9.16 -2.27 -2.46
CA ILE A 74 8.34 -3.42 -2.87
C ILE A 74 7.83 -4.13 -1.62
N ASN A 75 6.51 -4.24 -1.50
CA ASN A 75 5.85 -5.01 -0.46
C ASN A 75 5.46 -6.38 -1.00
N THR A 76 5.88 -7.47 -0.34
CA THR A 76 5.62 -8.85 -0.77
C THR A 76 5.34 -9.78 0.40
N PRO A 77 4.38 -10.72 0.25
CA PRO A 77 4.14 -11.80 1.22
C PRO A 77 5.06 -12.99 0.99
N ILE A 78 5.00 -13.94 1.92
CA ILE A 78 5.33 -15.34 1.66
C ILE A 78 4.07 -16.02 1.11
N LEU A 79 4.19 -16.76 0.00
CA LEU A 79 3.05 -17.39 -0.65
C LEU A 79 3.01 -18.89 -0.40
N PRO A 80 1.95 -19.40 0.28
CA PRO A 80 1.61 -20.81 0.21
C PRO A 80 1.23 -21.19 -1.23
N ILE A 81 1.80 -22.27 -1.74
CA ILE A 81 1.47 -22.79 -3.06
C ILE A 81 0.47 -23.95 -2.89
N PRO A 82 -0.68 -23.91 -3.57
CA PRO A 82 -1.64 -25.00 -3.56
C PRO A 82 -1.05 -26.34 -4.03
N GLN A 83 -1.44 -27.45 -3.41
CA GLN A 83 -0.90 -28.78 -3.69
C GLN A 83 -1.19 -29.26 -5.13
N ASP A 84 -2.35 -28.87 -5.66
CA ASP A 84 -2.76 -29.16 -7.05
C ASP A 84 -1.84 -28.52 -8.10
N ILE A 85 -1.19 -27.39 -7.77
CA ILE A 85 -0.24 -26.71 -8.65
C ILE A 85 1.10 -27.44 -8.65
N ILE A 86 1.62 -27.80 -7.48
CA ILE A 86 2.94 -28.44 -7.35
C ILE A 86 2.90 -29.97 -7.51
N LYS A 87 1.71 -30.58 -7.47
CA LYS A 87 1.51 -32.04 -7.54
C LYS A 87 2.35 -32.81 -6.52
N GLN A 88 2.46 -32.29 -5.31
CA GLN A 88 3.21 -32.87 -4.19
C GLN A 88 2.30 -33.00 -2.97
N ASP A 89 2.50 -34.04 -2.18
CA ASP A 89 1.70 -34.33 -0.97
C ASP A 89 2.06 -33.45 0.22
N THR A 90 3.15 -32.70 0.14
CA THR A 90 3.62 -31.82 1.21
C THR A 90 3.29 -30.36 0.92
N ARG A 91 3.09 -29.59 2.00
CA ARG A 91 2.95 -28.13 1.91
C ARG A 91 4.22 -27.52 1.30
N HIS A 92 4.03 -26.60 0.37
CA HIS A 92 5.10 -25.82 -0.23
C HIS A 92 4.81 -24.32 -0.12
N ILE A 93 5.84 -23.55 0.19
CA ILE A 93 5.77 -22.08 0.20
C ILE A 93 6.84 -21.49 -0.71
N LYS A 94 6.49 -20.40 -1.40
CA LYS A 94 7.43 -19.58 -2.17
C LYS A 94 7.80 -18.34 -1.39
N ASN A 95 9.06 -18.14 -1.14
CA ASN A 95 9.59 -16.89 -0.62
C ASN A 95 9.80 -15.90 -1.78
N ILE A 96 8.70 -15.34 -2.29
CA ILE A 96 8.73 -14.39 -3.42
C ILE A 96 9.61 -13.19 -3.10
N ASN A 97 9.65 -12.77 -1.84
CA ASN A 97 10.52 -11.66 -1.42
C ASN A 97 11.98 -11.92 -1.78
N ASN A 98 12.50 -13.09 -1.41
CA ASN A 98 13.87 -13.48 -1.70
C ASN A 98 14.14 -13.59 -3.20
N ASP A 99 13.20 -14.16 -3.94
CA ASP A 99 13.38 -14.36 -5.41
C ASP A 99 13.37 -13.02 -6.16
N ILE A 100 12.53 -12.06 -5.75
CA ILE A 100 12.53 -10.70 -6.30
C ILE A 100 13.81 -9.96 -5.90
N GLU A 101 14.22 -10.04 -4.63
CA GLU A 101 15.46 -9.40 -4.15
C GLU A 101 16.67 -9.88 -4.93
N LYS A 102 16.84 -11.20 -5.07
CA LYS A 102 17.91 -11.81 -5.86
C LYS A 102 17.88 -11.29 -7.30
N THR A 103 16.71 -11.33 -7.93
CA THR A 103 16.55 -10.88 -9.32
C THR A 103 16.93 -9.40 -9.48
N ILE A 104 16.57 -8.54 -8.54
CA ILE A 104 16.90 -7.10 -8.57
C ILE A 104 18.41 -6.89 -8.38
N LEU A 105 19.01 -7.50 -7.35
CA LEU A 105 20.41 -7.25 -7.00
C LEU A 105 21.40 -7.82 -8.01
N GLU A 106 21.04 -8.91 -8.72
CA GLU A 106 21.87 -9.51 -9.77
C GLU A 106 21.79 -8.77 -11.11
N ASN A 107 20.68 -8.08 -11.40
CA ASN A 107 20.44 -7.55 -12.75
C ASN A 107 20.37 -6.01 -12.83
N LEU A 108 20.16 -5.31 -11.69
CA LEU A 108 19.92 -3.88 -11.67
C LEU A 108 20.97 -3.12 -10.83
N ASN A 109 21.13 -1.84 -11.12
CA ASN A 109 22.04 -0.97 -10.40
C ASN A 109 21.41 -0.39 -9.12
N LEU A 110 20.81 -1.27 -8.33
CA LEU A 110 20.14 -0.98 -7.08
C LEU A 110 20.87 -1.64 -5.91
N ASN A 111 20.83 -1.04 -4.72
CA ASN A 111 21.29 -1.65 -3.48
C ASN A 111 20.11 -1.86 -2.54
N LEU A 112 20.06 -2.96 -1.80
CA LEU A 112 19.13 -3.10 -0.69
C LEU A 112 19.53 -2.08 0.38
N PHE A 113 18.63 -1.13 0.65
CA PHE A 113 18.84 -0.03 1.59
C PHE A 113 18.28 -0.34 2.99
N SER A 114 17.08 -0.92 3.04
CA SER A 114 16.40 -1.32 4.28
C SER A 114 15.42 -2.44 4.00
N LEU A 115 15.16 -3.24 5.04
CA LEU A 115 14.12 -4.24 5.08
C LEU A 115 13.24 -3.96 6.30
N TYR A 116 11.94 -3.78 6.09
CA TYR A 116 10.93 -3.70 7.13
C TYR A 116 9.99 -4.89 7.06
N ILE A 117 9.41 -5.24 8.20
CA ILE A 117 8.41 -6.30 8.32
C ILE A 117 7.07 -5.65 8.68
N TRP A 118 6.08 -5.80 7.82
CA TRP A 118 4.72 -5.51 8.17
C TRP A 118 4.10 -6.72 8.84
N GLN A 119 3.87 -6.63 10.16
CA GLN A 119 3.12 -7.62 10.90
C GLN A 119 1.63 -7.28 10.83
N LYS A 120 0.90 -8.12 10.10
CA LYS A 120 -0.55 -8.05 10.00
C LYS A 120 -1.15 -8.61 11.28
N GLN A 121 -1.95 -7.81 11.96
CA GLN A 121 -2.73 -8.31 13.08
C GLN A 121 -4.00 -8.94 12.51
N THR A 122 -4.03 -10.26 12.39
CA THR A 122 -5.17 -11.03 11.90
C THR A 122 -5.62 -12.04 12.95
N SER A 123 -6.94 -12.26 13.01
CA SER A 123 -7.55 -13.27 13.87
C SER A 123 -7.73 -14.63 13.17
N LYS A 124 -7.40 -14.74 11.89
CA LYS A 124 -7.54 -16.01 11.16
C LYS A 124 -6.45 -16.98 11.59
N LEU A 125 -6.87 -18.07 12.20
CA LEU A 125 -5.98 -19.14 12.62
C LEU A 125 -5.86 -20.20 11.51
N MET A 126 -4.67 -20.77 11.40
CA MET A 126 -4.37 -21.94 10.57
C MET A 126 -4.16 -23.14 11.49
N PHE A 127 -4.92 -24.21 11.28
CA PHE A 127 -4.93 -25.34 12.20
C PHE A 127 -4.04 -26.50 11.73
N GLY A 128 -3.82 -26.63 10.42
CA GLY A 128 -3.06 -27.78 9.89
C GLY A 128 -3.71 -29.11 10.27
N SER A 129 -2.92 -29.98 10.90
CA SER A 129 -3.35 -31.31 11.36
C SER A 129 -3.92 -31.32 12.80
N TYR A 130 -4.34 -30.15 13.33
CA TYR A 130 -4.93 -30.09 14.68
C TYR A 130 -5.95 -31.23 14.91
N PRO A 131 -5.94 -31.91 16.08
CA PRO A 131 -5.10 -31.63 17.26
C PRO A 131 -3.76 -32.40 17.28
N TYR A 132 -3.37 -33.05 16.21
CA TYR A 132 -2.18 -33.88 16.15
C TYR A 132 -0.93 -33.12 15.70
N PRO A 133 0.24 -33.36 16.28
CA PRO A 133 1.48 -32.76 15.81
C PRO A 133 1.90 -33.32 14.43
N GLY A 134 2.89 -32.68 13.80
CA GLY A 134 3.48 -33.13 12.54
C GLY A 134 3.23 -32.19 11.38
N ASN A 135 2.00 -31.66 11.22
CA ASN A 135 1.64 -30.71 10.17
C ASN A 135 1.00 -29.44 10.73
N LEU A 136 1.67 -28.81 11.70
CA LEU A 136 1.24 -27.50 12.19
C LEU A 136 1.51 -26.44 11.11
N LEU A 137 0.55 -25.55 10.90
CA LEU A 137 0.68 -24.44 9.97
C LEU A 137 0.82 -23.14 10.75
N GLU A 138 1.83 -22.36 10.40
CA GLU A 138 1.98 -21.01 10.91
C GLU A 138 0.91 -20.08 10.32
N ASN A 139 0.48 -19.10 11.11
CA ASN A 139 -0.36 -18.03 10.62
C ASN A 139 0.46 -17.11 9.69
N ASN A 140 -0.03 -16.86 8.48
CA ASN A 140 0.61 -15.91 7.56
C ASN A 140 0.31 -14.47 8.00
N THR A 141 1.10 -13.98 8.97
CA THR A 141 0.89 -12.69 9.62
C THR A 141 1.90 -11.61 9.21
N ILE A 142 2.86 -11.94 8.35
CA ILE A 142 3.90 -10.98 7.96
C ILE A 142 3.94 -10.76 6.45
N GLU A 143 4.37 -9.55 6.06
CA GLU A 143 4.83 -9.21 4.72
C GLU A 143 6.16 -8.47 4.81
N PHE A 144 6.97 -8.57 3.78
CA PHE A 144 8.27 -7.93 3.69
C PHE A 144 8.14 -6.64 2.88
N ILE A 145 8.82 -5.59 3.36
CA ILE A 145 8.88 -4.30 2.68
C ILE A 145 10.35 -4.02 2.40
N ASN A 146 10.80 -4.39 1.21
CA ASN A 146 12.16 -4.17 0.77
C ASN A 146 12.29 -2.77 0.17
N VAL A 147 13.28 -2.02 0.65
CA VAL A 147 13.62 -0.69 0.15
C VAL A 147 14.94 -0.77 -0.60
N TYR A 148 14.89 -0.55 -1.89
CA TYR A 148 16.07 -0.48 -2.74
C TYR A 148 16.43 0.96 -3.04
N SER A 149 17.72 1.28 -3.12
CA SER A 149 18.23 2.60 -3.47
C SER A 149 18.95 2.58 -4.80
N LYS A 150 18.59 3.46 -5.73
CA LYS A 150 19.34 3.63 -6.98
C LYS A 150 20.71 4.21 -6.67
N LYS A 151 21.78 3.60 -7.20
CA LYS A 151 23.15 4.12 -7.05
C LYS A 151 23.26 5.52 -7.66
N GLY A 152 24.09 6.34 -7.06
CA GLY A 152 24.35 7.69 -7.51
C GLY A 152 24.10 8.75 -6.44
N LYS A 153 24.53 9.97 -6.72
CA LYS A 153 24.46 11.11 -5.79
C LYS A 153 23.19 11.92 -6.02
N SER A 154 22.36 12.05 -5.00
CA SER A 154 21.13 12.86 -5.09
C SER A 154 21.46 14.36 -5.19
N LYS A 155 20.63 15.10 -5.93
CA LYS A 155 20.64 16.57 -5.89
C LYS A 155 20.12 17.05 -4.52
N LYS A 156 20.83 17.99 -3.92
CA LYS A 156 20.43 18.59 -2.63
C LYS A 156 19.11 19.36 -2.81
N LYS A 157 18.18 19.14 -1.91
CA LYS A 157 16.96 19.99 -1.83
C LYS A 157 17.32 21.33 -1.20
N PRO A 158 16.65 22.43 -1.59
CA PRO A 158 16.80 23.72 -0.94
C PRO A 158 16.47 23.64 0.57
N ASP A 159 17.14 24.46 1.38
CA ASP A 159 16.99 24.39 2.84
C ASP A 159 15.57 24.72 3.29
N TYR A 160 14.88 25.66 2.65
CA TYR A 160 13.48 25.95 2.96
C TYR A 160 12.55 24.74 2.74
N VAL A 161 12.86 23.87 1.75
CA VAL A 161 12.09 22.63 1.55
C VAL A 161 12.32 21.65 2.69
N LYS A 162 13.59 21.53 3.14
CA LYS A 162 13.97 20.65 4.26
C LYS A 162 13.30 21.10 5.56
N GLU A 163 13.33 22.40 5.88
CA GLU A 163 12.75 22.93 7.11
C GLU A 163 11.24 22.70 7.20
N VAL A 164 10.49 22.95 6.12
CA VAL A 164 9.03 22.70 6.09
C VAL A 164 8.69 21.21 6.22
N ASN A 165 9.56 20.33 5.76
CA ASN A 165 9.36 18.87 5.78
C ASN A 165 10.07 18.16 6.93
N LYS A 166 10.59 18.89 7.89
CA LYS A 166 11.31 18.36 9.05
C LYS A 166 10.46 17.35 9.81
N ILE A 167 11.07 16.26 10.23
CA ILE A 167 10.43 15.22 11.05
C ILE A 167 10.82 15.47 12.50
N LYS A 168 9.84 15.51 13.40
CA LYS A 168 10.10 15.64 14.85
C LYS A 168 10.83 14.38 15.35
N GLN A 169 11.66 14.51 16.37
CA GLN A 169 12.45 13.40 16.92
C GLN A 169 11.56 12.21 17.34
N LYS A 170 10.44 12.47 18.01
CA LYS A 170 9.49 11.41 18.42
C LYS A 170 8.92 10.65 17.20
N GLU A 171 8.51 11.38 16.15
CA GLU A 171 8.04 10.77 14.90
C GLU A 171 9.15 9.93 14.24
N TRP A 172 10.39 10.47 14.20
CA TRP A 172 11.55 9.78 13.65
C TRP A 172 11.78 8.45 14.37
N THR A 173 11.75 8.45 15.70
CA THR A 173 11.92 7.25 16.52
C THR A 173 10.88 6.17 16.21
N ASP A 174 9.63 6.54 15.93
CA ASP A 174 8.60 5.59 15.50
C ASP A 174 8.84 5.11 14.06
N LEU A 175 9.21 6.00 13.14
CA LEU A 175 9.40 5.68 11.74
C LEU A 175 10.53 4.68 11.48
N ILE A 176 11.63 4.74 12.26
CA ILE A 176 12.81 3.86 12.10
C ILE A 176 12.63 2.46 12.69
N GLN A 177 11.50 2.15 13.33
CA GLN A 177 11.23 0.79 13.80
C GLN A 177 11.18 -0.18 12.61
N GLN A 178 11.84 -1.34 12.74
CA GLN A 178 11.91 -2.32 11.65
C GLN A 178 10.65 -3.16 11.50
N VAL A 179 9.94 -3.43 12.60
CA VAL A 179 8.69 -4.20 12.59
C VAL A 179 7.51 -3.25 12.76
N TRP A 180 6.57 -3.28 11.83
CA TRP A 180 5.40 -2.42 11.79
C TRP A 180 4.13 -3.21 12.08
N PHE A 181 3.52 -2.96 13.23
CA PHE A 181 2.23 -3.54 13.59
C PHE A 181 1.10 -2.73 12.97
N MET A 182 0.47 -3.25 11.94
CA MET A 182 -0.64 -2.58 11.26
C MET A 182 -1.75 -3.58 10.94
N TYR A 183 -3.00 -3.21 11.24
CA TYR A 183 -4.15 -3.98 10.80
C TYR A 183 -4.35 -3.81 9.29
N PRO A 184 -4.69 -4.88 8.55
CA PRO A 184 -5.18 -4.77 7.19
C PRO A 184 -6.58 -4.14 7.24
N GLN A 185 -6.67 -2.81 7.17
CA GLN A 185 -7.88 -2.09 7.59
C GLN A 185 -9.05 -2.18 6.64
N ASP A 186 -8.86 -2.23 5.36
CA ASP A 186 -9.93 -1.85 4.44
C ASP A 186 -10.34 -2.92 3.41
N VAL A 187 -9.87 -4.15 3.56
CA VAL A 187 -10.20 -5.26 2.65
C VAL A 187 -11.72 -5.46 2.52
N LYS A 188 -12.48 -5.27 3.60
CA LYS A 188 -13.96 -5.41 3.56
C LYS A 188 -14.68 -4.28 2.80
N ARG A 189 -14.05 -3.12 2.64
CA ARG A 189 -14.64 -1.97 1.95
C ARG A 189 -14.34 -1.96 0.45
N LEU A 190 -13.31 -2.68 0.04
CA LEU A 190 -12.83 -2.71 -1.33
C LEU A 190 -13.31 -3.99 -2.01
N LYS A 191 -14.56 -4.00 -2.45
CA LYS A 191 -15.33 -5.17 -2.87
C LYS A 191 -14.66 -6.12 -3.87
N ASN A 192 -13.58 -5.77 -4.54
CA ASN A 192 -12.98 -6.62 -5.59
C ASN A 192 -11.44 -6.64 -5.58
N HIS A 193 -10.77 -6.11 -4.55
CA HIS A 193 -9.31 -6.15 -4.48
C HIS A 193 -8.86 -7.19 -3.45
N PRO A 194 -8.06 -8.20 -3.84
CA PRO A 194 -7.75 -9.34 -2.97
C PRO A 194 -6.88 -8.99 -1.77
N ALA A 195 -6.01 -7.97 -1.85
CA ALA A 195 -5.05 -7.69 -0.79
C ALA A 195 -4.53 -6.22 -0.77
N PRO A 196 -5.37 -5.19 -0.52
CA PRO A 196 -4.86 -3.83 -0.41
C PRO A 196 -4.10 -3.65 0.90
N PHE A 197 -2.95 -3.00 0.85
CA PHE A 197 -2.26 -2.55 2.06
C PHE A 197 -2.94 -1.31 2.67
N PRO A 198 -2.82 -1.09 4.00
CA PRO A 198 -3.43 0.07 4.67
C PRO A 198 -2.72 1.37 4.27
N GLU A 199 -3.45 2.52 4.30
CA GLU A 199 -2.88 3.85 4.02
C GLU A 199 -1.63 4.16 4.87
N LYS A 200 -1.56 3.60 6.08
CA LYS A 200 -0.42 3.76 6.99
C LYS A 200 0.91 3.29 6.39
N LEU A 201 0.91 2.22 5.59
CA LEU A 201 2.12 1.68 4.97
C LEU A 201 2.77 2.69 3.99
N PRO A 202 2.09 3.15 2.92
CA PRO A 202 2.69 4.13 2.03
C PRO A 202 2.90 5.48 2.72
N ALA A 203 2.12 5.84 3.74
CA ALA A 203 2.29 7.09 4.48
C ALA A 203 3.65 7.14 5.22
N ARG A 204 4.06 6.04 5.86
CA ARG A 204 5.38 5.92 6.49
C ARG A 204 6.49 6.11 5.47
N LEU A 205 6.43 5.37 4.35
CA LEU A 205 7.43 5.41 3.29
C LEU A 205 7.54 6.79 2.62
N ILE A 206 6.40 7.40 2.32
CA ILE A 206 6.33 8.75 1.75
C ILE A 206 6.91 9.78 2.73
N LYS A 207 6.59 9.67 4.02
CA LYS A 207 7.13 10.56 5.06
C LYS A 207 8.64 10.42 5.19
N MET A 208 9.18 9.20 5.15
CA MET A 208 10.62 8.93 5.31
C MET A 208 11.45 9.34 4.09
N PHE A 209 10.93 9.18 2.88
CA PHE A 209 11.76 9.22 1.67
C PHE A 209 11.45 10.37 0.70
N THR A 210 10.47 11.24 1.00
CA THR A 210 10.07 12.33 0.10
C THR A 210 9.78 13.64 0.81
N TYR A 211 9.79 14.72 0.05
CA TYR A 211 9.43 16.06 0.48
C TYR A 211 8.07 16.49 -0.09
N GLY A 212 7.19 16.96 0.76
CA GLY A 212 5.90 17.53 0.36
C GLY A 212 6.05 18.92 -0.23
N ALA A 213 5.01 19.35 -0.95
CA ALA A 213 4.94 20.67 -1.54
C ALA A 213 5.06 21.79 -0.50
N THR A 214 5.72 22.87 -0.92
CA THR A 214 5.81 24.13 -0.20
C THR A 214 5.34 25.26 -1.12
N ARG A 215 5.42 26.52 -0.68
CA ARG A 215 5.00 27.67 -1.52
C ARG A 215 5.74 27.74 -2.87
N SER A 216 7.00 27.27 -2.93
CA SER A 216 7.85 27.36 -4.11
C SER A 216 8.43 26.02 -4.56
N PHE A 217 7.87 24.91 -4.07
CA PHE A 217 8.24 23.56 -4.45
C PHE A 217 6.99 22.68 -4.61
N GLU A 218 6.80 22.10 -5.78
CA GLU A 218 5.57 21.35 -6.14
C GLU A 218 5.42 19.99 -5.41
N GLY A 219 6.41 19.58 -4.61
CA GLY A 219 6.48 18.26 -3.98
C GLY A 219 7.14 17.20 -4.86
N ASP A 220 7.70 16.20 -4.20
CA ASP A 220 8.29 15.05 -4.86
C ASP A 220 7.23 14.20 -5.57
N ILE A 221 7.65 13.38 -6.55
CA ILE A 221 6.76 12.51 -7.31
C ILE A 221 6.86 11.09 -6.77
N VAL A 222 5.70 10.56 -6.37
CA VAL A 222 5.52 9.16 -5.94
C VAL A 222 4.83 8.39 -7.07
N LEU A 223 5.36 7.22 -7.40
CA LEU A 223 4.80 6.37 -8.45
C LEU A 223 4.42 4.99 -7.89
N ASP A 224 3.32 4.43 -8.38
CA ASP A 224 2.92 3.04 -8.13
C ASP A 224 2.57 2.38 -9.48
N PRO A 225 3.42 1.46 -9.99
CA PRO A 225 3.19 0.79 -11.26
C PRO A 225 2.13 -0.32 -11.22
N PHE A 226 1.60 -0.64 -10.03
CA PHE A 226 0.52 -1.61 -9.79
C PHE A 226 -0.47 -1.02 -8.79
N VAL A 227 -1.04 0.13 -9.14
CA VAL A 227 -1.72 1.03 -8.20
C VAL A 227 -3.00 0.44 -7.59
N GLY A 228 -3.59 -0.58 -8.22
CA GLY A 228 -4.82 -1.20 -7.76
C GLY A 228 -5.89 -0.16 -7.41
N THR A 229 -6.35 -0.19 -6.18
CA THR A 229 -7.38 0.73 -5.66
C THR A 229 -6.87 2.13 -5.32
N GLY A 230 -5.61 2.47 -5.63
CA GLY A 230 -5.08 3.83 -5.54
C GLY A 230 -4.55 4.26 -4.18
N THR A 231 -4.30 3.35 -3.24
CA THR A 231 -3.91 3.70 -1.87
C THR A 231 -2.64 4.56 -1.81
N THR A 232 -1.60 4.20 -2.57
CA THR A 232 -0.35 4.99 -2.66
C THR A 232 -0.62 6.41 -3.16
N CYS A 233 -1.42 6.56 -4.22
CA CYS A 233 -1.75 7.86 -4.82
C CYS A 233 -2.62 8.74 -3.92
N VAL A 234 -3.60 8.14 -3.22
CA VAL A 234 -4.43 8.83 -2.22
C VAL A 234 -3.57 9.43 -1.13
N VAL A 235 -2.65 8.63 -0.58
CA VAL A 235 -1.75 9.06 0.50
C VAL A 235 -0.76 10.12 0.00
N ALA A 236 -0.20 9.95 -1.19
CA ALA A 236 0.69 10.95 -1.79
C ALA A 236 -0.01 12.32 -1.91
N LYS A 237 -1.27 12.35 -2.41
CA LYS A 237 -2.08 13.57 -2.48
C LYS A 237 -2.33 14.18 -1.09
N LYS A 238 -2.80 13.38 -0.12
CA LYS A 238 -3.04 13.84 1.25
C LYS A 238 -1.78 14.46 1.87
N MET A 239 -0.61 13.90 1.59
CA MET A 239 0.68 14.36 2.11
C MET A 239 1.35 15.43 1.25
N LYS A 240 0.67 16.03 0.27
CA LYS A 240 1.17 17.08 -0.63
C LYS A 240 2.35 16.61 -1.50
N ARG A 241 2.32 15.36 -1.96
CA ARG A 241 3.23 14.85 -2.99
C ARG A 241 2.47 14.73 -4.30
N ARG A 242 3.17 14.90 -5.40
CA ARG A 242 2.65 14.57 -6.72
C ARG A 242 2.67 13.05 -6.89
N PHE A 243 1.81 12.51 -7.73
CA PHE A 243 1.70 11.06 -7.89
C PHE A 243 1.45 10.64 -9.34
N ILE A 244 1.78 9.39 -9.64
CA ILE A 244 1.41 8.67 -10.86
C ILE A 244 1.03 7.26 -10.43
N GLY A 245 -0.14 6.78 -10.85
CA GLY A 245 -0.56 5.40 -10.64
C GLY A 245 -0.86 4.71 -11.95
N ILE A 246 -0.52 3.42 -12.08
CA ILE A 246 -0.75 2.63 -13.28
C ILE A 246 -1.40 1.31 -12.88
N ASP A 247 -2.43 0.90 -13.60
CA ASP A 247 -3.01 -0.44 -13.51
C ASP A 247 -3.65 -0.82 -14.85
N ASN A 248 -3.67 -2.10 -15.19
CA ASN A 248 -4.31 -2.59 -16.39
C ASN A 248 -5.81 -2.86 -16.20
N GLU A 249 -6.28 -3.00 -14.96
CA GLU A 249 -7.67 -3.32 -14.64
C GLU A 249 -8.52 -2.05 -14.56
N HIS A 250 -9.52 -1.97 -15.44
CA HIS A 250 -10.38 -0.77 -15.55
C HIS A 250 -11.16 -0.49 -14.25
N SER A 251 -11.67 -1.50 -13.62
CA SER A 251 -12.47 -1.38 -12.39
C SER A 251 -11.65 -0.79 -11.24
N TYR A 252 -10.37 -1.16 -11.13
CA TYR A 252 -9.46 -0.60 -10.14
C TYR A 252 -9.16 0.87 -10.41
N ILE A 253 -8.93 1.23 -11.66
CA ILE A 253 -8.66 2.63 -12.05
C ILE A 253 -9.86 3.54 -11.74
N GLU A 254 -11.09 3.13 -12.08
CA GLU A 254 -12.28 3.94 -11.76
C GLU A 254 -12.48 4.07 -10.25
N TYR A 255 -12.25 3.01 -9.49
CA TYR A 255 -12.31 3.06 -8.05
C TYR A 255 -11.23 3.97 -7.45
N ALA A 256 -10.00 3.87 -7.94
CA ALA A 256 -8.88 4.71 -7.53
C ALA A 256 -9.15 6.20 -7.82
N LYS A 257 -9.70 6.54 -9.00
CA LYS A 257 -10.11 7.91 -9.34
C LYS A 257 -11.10 8.48 -8.32
N GLY A 258 -12.12 7.70 -7.95
CA GLY A 258 -13.10 8.11 -6.93
C GLY A 258 -12.47 8.37 -5.56
N ARG A 259 -11.56 7.51 -5.11
CA ARG A 259 -10.83 7.70 -3.85
C ARG A 259 -9.92 8.93 -3.89
N ILE A 260 -9.18 9.11 -4.97
CA ILE A 260 -8.28 10.25 -5.16
C ILE A 260 -9.08 11.56 -5.23
N TYR A 261 -10.24 11.55 -5.89
CA TYR A 261 -11.12 12.71 -5.94
C TYR A 261 -11.61 13.11 -4.54
N ALA A 262 -12.03 12.15 -3.74
CA ALA A 262 -12.52 12.37 -2.38
C ALA A 262 -11.41 12.82 -1.38
N ALA A 263 -10.16 12.45 -1.62
CA ALA A 263 -9.03 12.84 -0.79
C ALA A 263 -8.70 14.32 -0.93
N LYS A 264 -8.45 15.01 0.20
CA LYS A 264 -8.06 16.43 0.21
C LYS A 264 -6.54 16.56 0.38
N GLU A 265 -5.93 17.46 -0.38
CA GLU A 265 -4.52 17.79 -0.23
C GLU A 265 -4.24 18.40 1.16
N GLY A 266 -3.19 17.92 1.82
CA GLY A 266 -2.85 18.33 3.18
C GLY A 266 -3.75 17.73 4.26
N GLU A 267 -4.62 16.78 3.92
CA GLU A 267 -5.37 16.00 4.88
C GLU A 267 -4.42 15.14 5.72
N PRO A 268 -4.52 15.15 7.06
CA PRO A 268 -3.67 14.36 7.92
C PRO A 268 -3.82 12.86 7.68
N VAL A 269 -2.69 12.17 7.66
CA VAL A 269 -2.64 10.70 7.55
C VAL A 269 -1.93 10.15 8.78
N ASN A 270 -2.54 9.17 9.44
CA ASN A 270 -1.88 8.47 10.53
C ASN A 270 -0.85 7.47 9.99
N TYR A 271 0.42 7.69 10.30
CA TYR A 271 1.54 6.82 9.93
C TYR A 271 2.29 6.24 11.13
N LEU A 272 1.89 6.53 12.37
CA LEU A 272 2.53 6.00 13.58
C LEU A 272 2.09 4.55 13.82
N VAL A 273 3.03 3.68 14.20
CA VAL A 273 2.74 2.28 14.57
C VAL A 273 2.75 2.05 16.07
N GLY A 274 3.44 2.92 16.82
CA GLY A 274 3.35 2.95 18.28
C GLY A 274 4.05 1.81 19.01
N ASN A 275 4.98 1.11 18.37
CA ASN A 275 5.67 -0.03 18.95
C ASN A 275 7.15 0.24 19.33
N SER A 276 7.52 1.51 19.41
CA SER A 276 8.87 1.91 19.84
C SER A 276 9.01 1.84 21.36
N LYS A 277 10.03 1.13 21.84
CA LYS A 277 10.42 1.13 23.25
C LYS A 277 10.98 2.48 23.74
N HIS A 278 11.31 3.38 22.83
CA HIS A 278 11.86 4.70 23.11
C HIS A 278 10.80 5.81 23.17
N LEU A 279 9.52 5.47 22.97
CA LEU A 279 8.40 6.37 23.11
C LEU A 279 7.52 5.86 24.25
N SER A 280 7.19 6.75 25.18
CA SER A 280 6.22 6.45 26.22
C SER A 280 4.80 6.34 25.61
N LYS A 281 3.86 5.79 26.38
CA LYS A 281 2.44 5.79 25.96
C LYS A 281 1.89 7.21 25.84
N GLU A 282 2.36 8.11 26.69
CA GLU A 282 2.04 9.53 26.69
C GLU A 282 2.54 10.19 25.40
N ASP A 283 3.80 9.95 25.02
CA ASP A 283 4.38 10.47 23.77
C ASP A 283 3.58 10.03 22.54
N LEU A 284 3.17 8.77 22.50
CA LEU A 284 2.37 8.23 21.41
C LEU A 284 0.96 8.83 21.36
N ASN A 285 0.35 9.01 22.53
CA ASN A 285 -0.97 9.65 22.65
C ASN A 285 -0.90 11.11 22.21
N GLU A 286 0.15 11.84 22.59
CA GLU A 286 0.37 13.22 22.19
C GLU A 286 0.54 13.33 20.66
N LEU A 287 1.41 12.51 20.07
CA LEU A 287 1.61 12.45 18.62
C LEU A 287 0.32 12.06 17.88
N GLN A 288 -0.41 11.08 18.39
CA GLN A 288 -1.68 10.67 17.82
C GLN A 288 -2.74 11.77 17.96
N HIS A 289 -2.76 12.48 19.07
CA HIS A 289 -3.64 13.62 19.28
C HIS A 289 -3.32 14.76 18.31
N GLU A 290 -2.05 15.10 18.12
CA GLU A 290 -1.61 16.12 17.15
C GLU A 290 -2.04 15.75 15.71
N ILE A 291 -1.86 14.48 15.32
CA ILE A 291 -2.30 13.96 14.01
C ILE A 291 -3.82 14.06 13.90
N ASN A 292 -4.56 13.65 14.92
CA ASN A 292 -6.03 13.64 14.92
C ASN A 292 -6.64 15.03 15.08
N HIS A 293 -6.01 15.94 15.83
CA HIS A 293 -6.49 17.31 16.04
C HIS A 293 -6.53 18.08 14.72
N SER A 294 -5.61 17.78 13.82
CA SER A 294 -5.65 18.31 12.46
C SER A 294 -6.85 17.81 11.64
N TYR A 295 -7.46 16.66 12.01
CA TYR A 295 -8.70 16.16 11.42
C TYR A 295 -9.96 16.84 11.99
N LYS A 296 -9.99 17.14 13.30
CA LYS A 296 -11.21 17.63 13.97
C LYS A 296 -11.59 19.05 13.61
N LYS A 297 -10.64 19.87 13.15
CA LYS A 297 -10.91 21.28 12.81
C LYS A 297 -11.75 21.49 11.56
N LYS A 298 -12.20 20.45 10.82
CA LYS A 298 -12.90 20.59 9.52
C LYS A 298 -14.08 19.65 9.25
N THR A 299 -14.59 18.93 10.23
CA THR A 299 -15.96 18.40 10.06
C THR A 299 -16.92 19.51 10.47
N SER A 300 -17.35 20.29 9.46
CA SER A 300 -18.43 21.27 9.66
C SER A 300 -19.69 20.55 10.15
N GLU A 301 -20.53 21.24 10.92
CA GLU A 301 -21.81 20.71 11.40
C GLU A 301 -22.71 20.16 10.28
N GLU A 302 -22.51 20.62 9.03
CA GLU A 302 -23.21 20.14 7.83
C GLU A 302 -22.94 18.66 7.49
N ASP A 303 -21.71 18.13 7.74
CA ASP A 303 -21.41 16.71 7.53
C ASP A 303 -22.07 15.82 8.60
N LYS A 304 -22.25 16.34 9.82
CA LYS A 304 -22.99 15.66 10.89
C LYS A 304 -24.49 15.59 10.58
N THR A 305 -25.06 16.62 9.96
CA THR A 305 -26.46 16.67 9.58
C THR A 305 -26.77 15.65 8.46
N LYS A 306 -25.91 15.55 7.44
CA LYS A 306 -26.08 14.57 6.34
C LYS A 306 -25.95 13.11 6.80
N ILE A 307 -25.11 12.82 7.80
CA ILE A 307 -25.00 11.48 8.41
C ILE A 307 -26.23 11.18 9.27
N GLY A 308 -26.75 12.18 9.98
CA GLY A 308 -27.98 12.06 10.78
C GLY A 308 -29.21 11.79 9.93
N GLU A 309 -29.35 12.47 8.78
CA GLU A 309 -30.46 12.27 7.85
C GLU A 309 -30.43 10.90 7.15
N LYS A 310 -29.25 10.41 6.73
CA LYS A 310 -29.12 9.04 6.18
C LYS A 310 -29.43 7.94 7.20
N ASN A 311 -29.15 8.18 8.48
CA ASN A 311 -29.49 7.23 9.53
C ASN A 311 -30.99 7.27 9.91
N LYS A 312 -31.64 8.45 9.82
CA LYS A 312 -33.11 8.56 9.99
C LYS A 312 -33.86 7.86 8.86
N GLN A 313 -33.41 7.96 7.62
CA GLN A 313 -34.02 7.25 6.49
C GLN A 313 -33.87 5.72 6.59
N ARG A 314 -32.74 5.22 7.14
CA ARG A 314 -32.54 3.78 7.39
C ARG A 314 -33.39 3.23 8.54
N THR A 315 -33.71 4.03 9.54
CA THR A 315 -34.61 3.63 10.66
C THR A 315 -36.06 3.67 10.24
N PHE A 316 -36.47 4.57 9.34
CA PHE A 316 -37.84 4.62 8.83
C PHE A 316 -38.14 3.46 7.88
N GLY A 317 -37.20 3.03 7.04
CA GLY A 317 -37.34 1.89 6.15
C GLY A 317 -37.46 0.51 6.88
N ARG A 318 -36.99 0.42 8.12
CA ARG A 318 -37.06 -0.80 8.94
C ARG A 318 -38.38 -0.95 9.71
N LYS A 319 -39.16 0.13 9.88
CA LYS A 319 -40.49 0.06 10.56
C LYS A 319 -41.64 -0.30 9.66
N VAL A 320 -41.45 -0.32 8.33
CA VAL A 320 -42.52 -0.66 7.37
C VAL A 320 -42.53 -2.15 6.97
N SER A 321 -41.51 -2.94 7.33
CA SER A 321 -41.44 -4.38 6.95
C SER A 321 -41.86 -5.37 8.03
N ASN A 322 -42.38 -4.92 9.18
CA ASN A 322 -42.85 -5.80 10.25
C ASN A 322 -44.40 -5.79 10.37
N GLY A 323 -45.07 -6.18 9.32
CA GLY A 323 -46.51 -6.35 9.33
C GLY A 323 -47.02 -7.29 8.24
N LYS A 324 -46.74 -8.58 8.37
CA LYS A 324 -47.64 -9.69 7.93
C LYS A 324 -46.98 -11.04 8.26
N LYS A 325 -47.36 -11.57 9.41
CA LYS A 325 -47.32 -13.02 9.65
C LYS A 325 -48.50 -13.64 8.92
N THR A 326 -48.27 -14.61 8.09
CA THR A 326 -49.27 -15.65 7.81
C THR A 326 -48.58 -17.02 7.84
N GLN A 327 -49.13 -17.86 8.69
CA GLN A 327 -48.79 -19.27 8.85
C GLN A 327 -49.12 -20.04 7.55
N SER A 328 -48.28 -20.98 7.19
CA SER A 328 -48.77 -22.26 6.64
C SER A 328 -47.78 -23.37 6.97
N LYS A 329 -48.34 -24.42 7.50
CA LYS A 329 -47.73 -25.67 7.94
C LYS A 329 -47.40 -26.59 6.76
N LEU A 330 -46.40 -27.47 7.01
CA LEU A 330 -46.25 -28.86 6.51
C LEU A 330 -45.98 -29.06 4.99
N PHE A 331 -44.84 -29.54 4.60
CA PHE A 331 -44.34 -30.94 4.63
C PHE A 331 -42.83 -30.92 4.51
#